data_2034453309f708a9f3532fac240af976
#
_entry.id   2034453309f708a9f3532fac240af976
#
_cell.length_a   1.000
_cell.length_b   1.000
_cell.length_c   1.000
_cell.angle_alpha   90.00
_cell.angle_beta   90.00
_cell.angle_gamma   90.00
#
_symmetry.space_group_name_H-M   'P 1'
#
loop_
_entity.id
_entity.type
_entity.pdbx_description
1 polymer ?
#
loop_
_entity_poly.entity_id
_entity_poly.type
_entity_poly.pdbx_seq_one_letter_code
_entity_poly.pdbx_strand_id
1 'polypeptide(L)'
;MTAIRVLHVDDEPDIREVVELSLGLDPDLVVRSCASGEEALTVVEDWTPAIILLDVMMPVMDGATTLGHLQSNPRTAHIPVVFMTARAQSRELDLFRSLGAVGVIPKPFDPLALAASLRTHIAPPVSRLGAMRGEFLRRVGADLIAMAGHWSAMADGTDVSSSLAEIRNTAHKLAGAGGIFGFDEIGEAAATLEEAVIRGCDGSGTMSEIRSALDRLAASAETKPGGQRTTDWNYQ
;
A
#
# COMPACT_ATOMS: atom_id res chain seq x y z
N MET A 1 12.08 9.44 22.59
CA MET A 1 11.63 8.97 21.23
C MET A 1 12.28 7.62 21.02
N THR A 2 11.59 6.66 20.40
CA THR A 2 12.17 5.33 20.15
C THR A 2 13.07 5.44 18.92
N ALA A 3 14.34 5.04 19.04
CA ALA A 3 15.29 5.09 17.94
C ALA A 3 14.82 4.19 16.78
N ILE A 4 14.96 4.69 15.56
CA ILE A 4 14.61 3.97 14.32
C ILE A 4 15.75 3.03 13.97
N ARG A 5 15.49 1.74 13.95
CA ARG A 5 16.48 0.71 13.63
C ARG A 5 16.59 0.52 12.13
N VAL A 6 17.78 0.66 11.59
CA VAL A 6 18.10 0.47 10.17
C VAL A 6 19.06 -0.70 10.02
N LEU A 7 18.69 -1.73 9.27
CA LEU A 7 19.62 -2.78 8.87
C LEU A 7 20.17 -2.46 7.49
N HIS A 8 21.48 -2.37 7.37
CA HIS A 8 22.18 -2.21 6.10
C HIS A 8 22.86 -3.52 5.72
N VAL A 9 22.71 -3.94 4.48
CA VAL A 9 23.25 -5.21 3.96
C VAL A 9 23.98 -4.94 2.67
N ASP A 10 25.29 -5.14 2.69
CA ASP A 10 26.19 -4.85 1.56
C ASP A 10 27.47 -5.65 1.74
N ASP A 11 27.97 -6.33 0.71
CA ASP A 11 29.21 -7.12 0.80
C ASP A 11 30.47 -6.25 0.80
N GLU A 12 30.39 -5.00 0.29
CA GLU A 12 31.50 -4.07 0.23
C GLU A 12 31.75 -3.38 1.59
N PRO A 13 32.89 -3.62 2.28
CA PRO A 13 33.15 -3.05 3.61
C PRO A 13 33.19 -1.52 3.61
N ASP A 14 33.75 -0.91 2.54
CA ASP A 14 33.86 0.54 2.42
C ASP A 14 32.48 1.20 2.31
N ILE A 15 31.53 0.56 1.62
CA ILE A 15 30.15 1.05 1.52
C ILE A 15 29.45 0.93 2.87
N ARG A 16 29.67 -0.17 3.62
CA ARG A 16 29.11 -0.32 4.97
C ARG A 16 29.59 0.80 5.89
N GLU A 17 30.89 1.11 5.88
CA GLU A 17 31.47 2.19 6.69
C GLU A 17 30.85 3.55 6.33
N VAL A 18 30.76 3.88 5.05
CA VAL A 18 30.16 5.14 4.57
C VAL A 18 28.69 5.25 4.99
N VAL A 19 27.89 4.19 4.86
CA VAL A 19 26.48 4.18 5.25
C VAL A 19 26.33 4.33 6.77
N GLU A 20 27.14 3.63 7.57
CA GLU A 20 27.12 3.76 9.04
C GLU A 20 27.44 5.18 9.48
N LEU A 21 28.49 5.79 8.91
CA LEU A 21 28.84 7.18 9.19
C LEU A 21 27.73 8.15 8.78
N SER A 22 27.19 7.97 7.57
CA SER A 22 26.15 8.84 7.01
C SER A 22 24.85 8.81 7.83
N LEU A 23 24.39 7.63 8.19
CA LEU A 23 23.17 7.46 8.98
C LEU A 23 23.40 7.78 10.46
N GLY A 24 24.63 7.59 10.96
CA GLY A 24 25.03 7.95 12.32
C GLY A 24 25.04 9.46 12.59
N LEU A 25 24.99 10.31 11.55
CA LEU A 25 24.78 11.75 11.70
C LEU A 25 23.37 12.11 12.21
N ASP A 26 22.43 11.21 12.05
CA ASP A 26 21.06 11.38 12.54
C ASP A 26 20.88 10.65 13.88
N PRO A 27 20.73 11.37 15.02
CA PRO A 27 20.68 10.78 16.35
C PRO A 27 19.47 9.89 16.59
N ASP A 28 18.43 9.96 15.75
CA ASP A 28 17.25 9.12 15.84
C ASP A 28 17.43 7.75 15.17
N LEU A 29 18.53 7.57 14.39
CA LEU A 29 18.79 6.32 13.67
C LEU A 29 19.80 5.45 14.44
N VAL A 30 19.52 4.16 14.51
CA VAL A 30 20.44 3.12 15.00
C VAL A 30 20.69 2.13 13.88
N VAL A 31 21.92 2.09 13.41
CA VAL A 31 22.33 1.27 12.25
C VAL A 31 23.00 -0.01 12.71
N ARG A 32 22.69 -1.11 12.04
CA ARG A 32 23.49 -2.34 12.02
C ARG A 32 23.81 -2.67 10.57
N SER A 33 25.05 -3.14 10.31
CA SER A 33 25.46 -3.61 9.00
C SER A 33 25.70 -5.11 9.00
N CYS A 34 25.37 -5.75 7.87
CA CYS A 34 25.65 -7.15 7.57
C CYS A 34 26.42 -7.23 6.25
N ALA A 35 27.27 -8.24 6.13
CA ALA A 35 28.10 -8.45 4.94
C ALA A 35 27.45 -9.39 3.92
N SER A 36 26.30 -10.00 4.23
CA SER A 36 25.60 -10.92 3.33
C SER A 36 24.09 -11.01 3.63
N GLY A 37 23.35 -11.58 2.66
CA GLY A 37 21.93 -11.88 2.85
C GLY A 37 21.68 -12.89 3.97
N GLU A 38 22.52 -13.92 4.10
CA GLU A 38 22.38 -14.93 5.16
C GLU A 38 22.57 -14.32 6.55
N GLU A 39 23.57 -13.44 6.70
CA GLU A 39 23.79 -12.71 7.96
C GLU A 39 22.57 -11.83 8.29
N ALA A 40 22.03 -11.13 7.29
CA ALA A 40 20.85 -10.29 7.46
C ALA A 40 19.64 -11.11 7.92
N LEU A 41 19.37 -12.27 7.31
CA LEU A 41 18.29 -13.17 7.70
C LEU A 41 18.42 -13.66 9.15
N THR A 42 19.66 -13.88 9.62
CA THR A 42 19.94 -14.26 11.02
C THR A 42 19.69 -13.07 11.96
N VAL A 43 20.18 -11.89 11.60
CA VAL A 43 20.06 -10.68 12.45
C VAL A 43 18.61 -10.24 12.64
N VAL A 44 17.75 -10.35 11.62
CA VAL A 44 16.34 -9.92 11.73
C VAL A 44 15.51 -10.79 12.68
N GLU A 45 15.97 -11.98 13.04
CA GLU A 45 15.27 -12.84 14.00
C GLU A 45 15.26 -12.25 15.41
N ASP A 46 16.39 -11.66 15.83
CA ASP A 46 16.57 -11.11 17.19
C ASP A 46 16.51 -9.58 17.22
N TRP A 47 16.80 -8.94 16.10
CA TRP A 47 16.83 -7.48 16.00
C TRP A 47 15.93 -7.01 14.85
N THR A 48 14.67 -6.75 15.13
CA THR A 48 13.69 -6.31 14.14
C THR A 48 13.97 -4.86 13.72
N PRO A 49 14.44 -4.59 12.49
CA PRO A 49 14.63 -3.24 11.97
C PRO A 49 13.29 -2.61 11.56
N ALA A 50 13.23 -1.29 11.57
CA ALA A 50 12.14 -0.53 11.01
C ALA A 50 12.20 -0.45 9.46
N ILE A 51 13.41 -0.63 8.90
CA ILE A 51 13.68 -0.63 7.47
C ILE A 51 15.01 -1.35 7.18
N ILE A 52 15.09 -1.97 6.00
CA ILE A 52 16.31 -2.62 5.52
C ILE A 52 16.80 -1.88 4.26
N LEU A 53 18.06 -1.44 4.26
CA LEU A 53 18.81 -1.05 3.07
C LEU A 53 19.56 -2.28 2.57
N LEU A 54 19.30 -2.70 1.34
CA LEU A 54 19.77 -3.97 0.81
C LEU A 54 20.46 -3.78 -0.53
N ASP A 55 21.75 -4.10 -0.59
CA ASP A 55 22.42 -4.14 -1.87
C ASP A 55 21.82 -5.22 -2.77
N VAL A 56 21.72 -4.90 -4.07
CA VAL A 56 21.16 -5.84 -5.05
C VAL A 56 22.18 -6.91 -5.44
N MET A 57 23.47 -6.53 -5.56
CA MET A 57 24.49 -7.35 -6.17
C MET A 57 25.48 -7.90 -5.13
N MET A 58 25.07 -8.93 -4.41
CA MET A 58 25.93 -9.59 -3.43
C MET A 58 26.29 -11.02 -3.88
N PRO A 59 27.46 -11.55 -3.48
CA PRO A 59 27.82 -12.93 -3.76
C PRO A 59 26.95 -13.91 -2.98
N VAL A 60 26.83 -15.15 -3.47
CA VAL A 60 26.11 -16.28 -2.87
C VAL A 60 24.59 -16.05 -2.82
N MET A 61 24.12 -15.02 -2.10
CA MET A 61 22.72 -14.66 -2.00
C MET A 61 22.54 -13.18 -2.36
N ASP A 62 21.96 -12.91 -3.53
CA ASP A 62 21.69 -11.56 -3.99
C ASP A 62 20.54 -10.88 -3.21
N GLY A 63 20.40 -9.56 -3.41
CA GLY A 63 19.37 -8.79 -2.70
C GLY A 63 17.94 -9.23 -3.05
N ALA A 64 17.68 -9.64 -4.29
CA ALA A 64 16.35 -10.10 -4.70
C ALA A 64 15.97 -11.41 -4.00
N THR A 65 16.91 -12.34 -3.92
CA THR A 65 16.74 -13.61 -3.19
C THR A 65 16.56 -13.36 -1.69
N THR A 66 17.37 -12.46 -1.10
CA THR A 66 17.26 -12.07 0.31
C THR A 66 15.86 -11.48 0.60
N LEU A 67 15.37 -10.58 -0.26
CA LEU A 67 14.01 -10.03 -0.14
C LEU A 67 12.94 -11.13 -0.21
N GLY A 68 13.08 -12.08 -1.12
CA GLY A 68 12.16 -13.23 -1.24
C GLY A 68 12.08 -14.04 0.05
N HIS A 69 13.22 -14.31 0.71
CA HIS A 69 13.25 -14.97 2.01
C HIS A 69 12.59 -14.15 3.12
N LEU A 70 12.86 -12.84 3.19
CA LEU A 70 12.22 -11.94 4.15
C LEU A 70 10.69 -11.93 3.99
N GLN A 71 10.20 -11.89 2.75
CA GLN A 71 8.77 -11.88 2.44
C GLN A 71 8.06 -13.21 2.72
N SER A 72 8.78 -14.31 2.59
CA SER A 72 8.25 -15.67 2.86
C SER A 72 8.07 -15.95 4.35
N ASN A 73 8.71 -15.18 5.23
CA ASN A 73 8.59 -15.32 6.67
C ASN A 73 7.60 -14.29 7.24
N PRO A 74 6.46 -14.71 7.83
CA PRO A 74 5.46 -13.80 8.39
C PRO A 74 5.99 -12.81 9.43
N ARG A 75 7.11 -13.14 10.11
CA ARG A 75 7.73 -12.27 11.12
C ARG A 75 8.51 -11.11 10.49
N THR A 76 8.96 -11.23 9.24
CA THR A 76 9.79 -10.25 8.55
C THR A 76 9.14 -9.65 7.30
N ALA A 77 8.10 -10.28 6.76
CA ALA A 77 7.40 -9.86 5.55
C ALA A 77 6.86 -8.42 5.59
N HIS A 78 6.64 -7.86 6.79
CA HIS A 78 6.14 -6.51 6.98
C HIS A 78 7.24 -5.45 7.01
N ILE A 79 8.54 -5.85 7.04
CA ILE A 79 9.67 -4.92 7.12
C ILE A 79 9.90 -4.31 5.74
N PRO A 80 9.85 -2.98 5.59
CA PRO A 80 10.10 -2.34 4.32
C PRO A 80 11.56 -2.50 3.90
N VAL A 81 11.77 -2.83 2.63
CA VAL A 81 13.11 -2.99 2.03
C VAL A 81 13.30 -1.95 0.94
N VAL A 82 14.42 -1.21 1.02
CA VAL A 82 14.92 -0.28 0.00
C VAL A 82 16.16 -0.90 -0.62
N PHE A 83 16.16 -1.07 -1.92
CA PHE A 83 17.35 -1.54 -2.62
C PHE A 83 18.39 -0.42 -2.79
N MET A 84 19.67 -0.79 -2.69
CA MET A 84 20.80 0.02 -3.12
C MET A 84 21.40 -0.62 -4.37
N THR A 85 21.61 0.14 -5.45
CA THR A 85 22.08 -0.43 -6.71
C THR A 85 22.88 0.56 -7.56
N ALA A 86 23.94 0.07 -8.21
CA ALA A 86 24.66 0.84 -9.23
C ALA A 86 23.85 0.98 -10.55
N ARG A 87 22.77 0.21 -10.70
CA ARG A 87 21.91 0.23 -11.88
C ARG A 87 20.52 0.74 -11.51
N ALA A 88 20.23 2.00 -11.89
CA ALA A 88 18.95 2.66 -11.61
C ALA A 88 18.22 3.03 -12.91
N GLN A 89 18.23 2.13 -13.92
CA GLN A 89 17.46 2.34 -15.14
C GLN A 89 15.95 2.13 -14.86
N SER A 90 15.10 2.84 -15.60
CA SER A 90 13.64 2.82 -15.35
C SER A 90 13.04 1.40 -15.33
N ARG A 91 13.51 0.50 -16.20
CA ARG A 91 13.03 -0.90 -16.24
C ARG A 91 13.41 -1.70 -14.98
N GLU A 92 14.58 -1.42 -14.40
CA GLU A 92 15.04 -2.09 -13.18
C GLU A 92 14.29 -1.57 -11.95
N LEU A 93 13.96 -0.28 -11.92
CA LEU A 93 13.13 0.29 -10.86
C LEU A 93 11.74 -0.35 -10.81
N ASP A 94 11.13 -0.59 -11.96
CA ASP A 94 9.82 -1.25 -12.04
C ASP A 94 9.91 -2.72 -11.62
N LEU A 95 11.00 -3.41 -11.98
CA LEU A 95 11.27 -4.77 -11.52
C LEU A 95 11.41 -4.82 -9.99
N PHE A 96 12.21 -3.93 -9.37
CA PHE A 96 12.42 -3.93 -7.94
C PHE A 96 11.12 -3.63 -7.16
N ARG A 97 10.28 -2.74 -7.69
CA ARG A 97 8.94 -2.50 -7.13
C ARG A 97 8.03 -3.72 -7.25
N SER A 98 8.07 -4.43 -8.38
CA SER A 98 7.29 -5.66 -8.58
C SER A 98 7.73 -6.79 -7.63
N LEU A 99 8.99 -6.81 -7.20
CA LEU A 99 9.50 -7.71 -6.17
C LEU A 99 9.03 -7.31 -4.76
N GLY A 100 8.44 -6.13 -4.58
CA GLY A 100 7.91 -5.65 -3.31
C GLY A 100 8.84 -4.73 -2.52
N ALA A 101 9.91 -4.21 -3.15
CA ALA A 101 10.72 -3.16 -2.54
C ALA A 101 9.92 -1.84 -2.47
N VAL A 102 10.04 -1.13 -1.34
CA VAL A 102 9.34 0.16 -1.12
C VAL A 102 10.07 1.34 -1.76
N GLY A 103 11.34 1.16 -2.14
CA GLY A 103 12.15 2.18 -2.79
C GLY A 103 13.47 1.65 -3.34
N VAL A 104 14.18 2.53 -4.03
CA VAL A 104 15.52 2.27 -4.57
C VAL A 104 16.39 3.50 -4.38
N ILE A 105 17.60 3.33 -3.87
CA ILE A 105 18.63 4.35 -3.76
C ILE A 105 19.77 4.01 -4.74
N PRO A 106 20.04 4.86 -5.73
CA PRO A 106 21.13 4.62 -6.67
C PRO A 106 22.49 4.79 -6.00
N LYS A 107 23.44 3.94 -6.34
CA LYS A 107 24.88 4.14 -6.07
C LYS A 107 25.54 4.81 -7.31
N PRO A 108 26.37 5.84 -7.17
CA PRO A 108 26.76 6.49 -5.90
C PRO A 108 25.66 7.38 -5.33
N PHE A 109 25.52 7.42 -4.02
CA PHE A 109 24.60 8.26 -3.28
C PHE A 109 25.36 9.41 -2.57
N ASP A 110 24.63 10.48 -2.25
CA ASP A 110 25.14 11.55 -1.39
C ASP A 110 25.05 11.11 0.08
N PRO A 111 26.20 10.95 0.78
CA PRO A 111 26.22 10.55 2.19
C PRO A 111 25.41 11.48 3.10
N LEU A 112 25.39 12.78 2.83
CA LEU A 112 24.67 13.77 3.64
C LEU A 112 23.16 13.74 3.40
N ALA A 113 22.73 13.28 2.22
CA ALA A 113 21.32 13.15 1.86
C ALA A 113 20.73 11.77 2.20
N LEU A 114 21.55 10.78 2.56
CA LEU A 114 21.13 9.39 2.72
C LEU A 114 20.06 9.23 3.81
N ALA A 115 20.24 9.83 4.98
CA ALA A 115 19.29 9.75 6.08
C ALA A 115 17.93 10.37 5.70
N ALA A 116 17.95 11.54 5.04
CA ALA A 116 16.73 12.20 4.56
C ALA A 116 16.01 11.36 3.48
N SER A 117 16.76 10.78 2.54
CA SER A 117 16.23 9.89 1.52
C SER A 117 15.61 8.64 2.14
N LEU A 118 16.29 8.01 3.09
CA LEU A 118 15.79 6.84 3.81
C LEU A 118 14.47 7.14 4.55
N ARG A 119 14.38 8.30 5.20
CA ARG A 119 13.17 8.71 5.94
C ARG A 119 11.93 8.81 5.05
N THR A 120 12.05 9.07 3.75
CA THR A 120 10.91 9.05 2.81
C THR A 120 10.31 7.65 2.64
N HIS A 121 11.09 6.61 2.92
CA HIS A 121 10.69 5.21 2.81
C HIS A 121 10.36 4.57 4.16
N ILE A 122 10.78 5.22 5.27
CA ILE A 122 10.29 4.85 6.60
C ILE A 122 8.88 5.43 6.68
N ALA A 123 7.89 4.66 6.26
CA ALA A 123 6.53 5.02 6.59
C ALA A 123 6.47 5.24 8.11
N PRO A 124 5.78 6.31 8.61
CA PRO A 124 5.38 6.29 10.01
C PRO A 124 4.75 4.92 10.22
N PRO A 125 4.91 4.27 11.40
CA PRO A 125 4.39 2.93 11.60
C PRO A 125 2.94 2.95 11.18
N VAL A 126 2.69 2.57 9.92
CA VAL A 126 1.34 2.41 9.41
C VAL A 126 0.89 1.25 10.26
N SER A 127 0.09 1.54 11.28
CA SER A 127 -0.48 0.49 12.10
C SER A 127 -1.00 -0.54 11.10
N ARG A 128 -0.89 -1.82 11.40
CA ARG A 128 -1.44 -2.89 10.56
C ARG A 128 -2.85 -2.53 10.07
N LEU A 129 -3.58 -1.79 10.90
CA LEU A 129 -4.86 -1.17 10.59
C LEU A 129 -4.76 -0.12 9.47
N GLY A 130 -3.70 0.70 9.41
CA GLY A 130 -3.53 1.71 8.34
C GLY A 130 -3.25 1.07 6.97
N ALA A 131 -2.45 0.00 6.92
CA ALA A 131 -2.25 -0.78 5.70
C ALA A 131 -3.55 -1.44 5.23
N MET A 132 -4.31 -2.04 6.17
CA MET A 132 -5.62 -2.62 5.88
C MET A 132 -6.65 -1.57 5.45
N ARG A 133 -6.60 -0.37 5.99
CA ARG A 133 -7.43 0.78 5.57
C ARG A 133 -7.12 1.21 4.14
N GLY A 134 -5.84 1.28 3.77
CA GLY A 134 -5.42 1.58 2.40
C GLY A 134 -5.86 0.53 1.40
N GLU A 135 -5.76 -0.75 1.77
CA GLU A 135 -6.25 -1.88 0.96
C GLU A 135 -7.78 -1.82 0.78
N PHE A 136 -8.50 -1.53 1.86
CA PHE A 136 -9.95 -1.34 1.82
C PHE A 136 -10.34 -0.23 0.84
N LEU A 137 -9.71 0.95 0.88
CA LEU A 137 -10.00 2.05 -0.04
C LEU A 137 -9.70 1.70 -1.50
N ARG A 138 -8.61 0.97 -1.79
CA ARG A 138 -8.33 0.50 -3.15
C ARG A 138 -9.41 -0.44 -3.66
N ARG A 139 -9.91 -1.34 -2.79
CA ARG A 139 -11.02 -2.24 -3.13
C ARG A 139 -12.32 -1.48 -3.35
N VAL A 140 -12.64 -0.49 -2.51
CA VAL A 140 -13.81 0.39 -2.71
C VAL A 140 -13.79 1.03 -4.10
N GLY A 141 -12.64 1.54 -4.54
CA GLY A 141 -12.50 2.10 -5.89
C GLY A 141 -12.81 1.10 -7.01
N ALA A 142 -12.29 -0.13 -6.90
CA ALA A 142 -12.59 -1.20 -7.87
C ALA A 142 -14.07 -1.60 -7.85
N ASP A 143 -14.67 -1.71 -6.67
CA ASP A 143 -16.08 -2.05 -6.49
C ASP A 143 -17.01 -0.98 -7.08
N LEU A 144 -16.67 0.31 -6.94
CA LEU A 144 -17.41 1.42 -7.54
C LEU A 144 -17.37 1.38 -9.07
N ILE A 145 -16.21 1.09 -9.66
CA ILE A 145 -16.07 0.93 -11.11
C ILE A 145 -16.93 -0.25 -11.60
N ALA A 146 -16.94 -1.37 -10.90
CA ALA A 146 -17.75 -2.53 -11.24
C ALA A 146 -19.26 -2.21 -11.16
N MET A 147 -19.70 -1.54 -10.08
CA MET A 147 -21.10 -1.11 -9.92
C MET A 147 -21.54 -0.14 -11.02
N ALA A 148 -20.67 0.82 -11.40
CA ALA A 148 -20.93 1.72 -12.52
C ALA A 148 -21.06 0.98 -13.86
N GLY A 149 -20.24 -0.06 -14.07
CA GLY A 149 -20.36 -0.95 -15.23
C GLY A 149 -21.68 -1.71 -15.28
N HIS A 150 -22.13 -2.30 -14.17
CA HIS A 150 -23.44 -2.95 -14.07
C HIS A 150 -24.58 -1.97 -14.30
N TRP A 151 -24.47 -0.74 -13.77
CA TRP A 151 -25.46 0.30 -14.02
C TRP A 151 -25.55 0.67 -15.50
N SER A 152 -24.41 0.83 -16.19
CA SER A 152 -24.37 1.15 -17.62
C SER A 152 -24.97 0.02 -18.47
N ALA A 153 -24.65 -1.22 -18.14
CA ALA A 153 -25.17 -2.40 -18.86
C ALA A 153 -26.70 -2.51 -18.81
N MET A 154 -27.33 -2.05 -17.72
CA MET A 154 -28.80 -1.98 -17.62
C MET A 154 -29.41 -1.00 -18.62
N ALA A 155 -28.75 0.12 -18.92
CA ALA A 155 -29.20 1.10 -19.91
C ALA A 155 -29.18 0.53 -21.33
N ASP A 156 -28.27 -0.42 -21.60
CA ASP A 156 -28.12 -1.09 -22.90
C ASP A 156 -29.02 -2.31 -23.07
N GLY A 157 -29.97 -2.54 -22.13
CA GLY A 157 -30.95 -3.63 -22.19
C GLY A 157 -30.43 -5.01 -21.74
N THR A 158 -29.25 -5.05 -21.10
CA THR A 158 -28.72 -6.27 -20.47
C THR A 158 -29.58 -6.65 -19.23
N ASP A 159 -29.49 -7.88 -18.76
CA ASP A 159 -30.24 -8.41 -17.63
C ASP A 159 -30.18 -7.50 -16.39
N VAL A 160 -31.25 -6.71 -16.22
CA VAL A 160 -31.41 -5.73 -15.13
C VAL A 160 -31.41 -6.44 -13.78
N SER A 161 -32.00 -7.61 -13.69
CA SER A 161 -32.12 -8.37 -12.44
C SER A 161 -30.76 -8.83 -11.91
N SER A 162 -29.91 -9.35 -12.78
CA SER A 162 -28.55 -9.78 -12.45
C SER A 162 -27.68 -8.59 -12.05
N SER A 163 -27.76 -7.49 -12.80
CA SER A 163 -26.98 -6.27 -12.53
C SER A 163 -27.37 -5.65 -11.18
N LEU A 164 -28.64 -5.57 -10.84
CA LEU A 164 -29.11 -5.10 -9.53
C LEU A 164 -28.67 -6.02 -8.39
N ALA A 165 -28.68 -7.35 -8.61
CA ALA A 165 -28.21 -8.31 -7.61
C ALA A 165 -26.72 -8.12 -7.29
N GLU A 166 -25.86 -7.89 -8.30
CA GLU A 166 -24.44 -7.64 -8.12
C GLU A 166 -24.17 -6.29 -7.42
N ILE A 167 -24.90 -5.23 -7.79
CA ILE A 167 -24.81 -3.93 -7.11
C ILE A 167 -25.19 -4.09 -5.63
N ARG A 168 -26.28 -4.79 -5.32
CA ARG A 168 -26.73 -5.03 -3.94
C ARG A 168 -25.68 -5.82 -3.14
N ASN A 169 -25.17 -6.92 -3.71
CA ASN A 169 -24.18 -7.77 -3.04
C ASN A 169 -22.88 -7.01 -2.70
N THR A 170 -22.44 -6.16 -3.62
CA THR A 170 -21.25 -5.32 -3.42
C THR A 170 -21.52 -4.23 -2.37
N ALA A 171 -22.67 -3.57 -2.42
CA ALA A 171 -23.08 -2.58 -1.43
C ALA A 171 -23.19 -3.19 -0.01
N HIS A 172 -23.76 -4.37 0.13
CA HIS A 172 -23.82 -5.10 1.41
C HIS A 172 -22.43 -5.35 2.02
N LYS A 173 -21.48 -5.81 1.21
CA LYS A 173 -20.09 -6.04 1.66
C LYS A 173 -19.41 -4.75 2.12
N LEU A 174 -19.62 -3.65 1.40
CA LEU A 174 -19.05 -2.35 1.75
C LEU A 174 -19.68 -1.77 3.02
N ALA A 175 -21.00 -1.91 3.19
CA ALA A 175 -21.70 -1.49 4.40
C ALA A 175 -21.15 -2.18 5.66
N GLY A 176 -20.95 -3.50 5.60
CA GLY A 176 -20.37 -4.25 6.72
C GLY A 176 -18.91 -3.94 7.01
N ALA A 177 -18.12 -3.60 5.98
CA ALA A 177 -16.70 -3.36 6.14
C ALA A 177 -16.36 -1.90 6.51
N GLY A 178 -17.16 -0.92 6.10
CA GLY A 178 -16.89 0.51 6.26
C GLY A 178 -16.62 0.88 7.72
N GLY A 179 -17.50 0.53 8.63
CA GLY A 179 -17.36 0.79 10.07
C GLY A 179 -16.15 0.11 10.71
N ILE A 180 -15.82 -1.13 10.29
CA ILE A 180 -14.65 -1.88 10.82
C ILE A 180 -13.35 -1.13 10.52
N PHE A 181 -13.25 -0.50 9.35
CA PHE A 181 -12.07 0.24 8.94
C PHE A 181 -12.12 1.74 9.30
N GLY A 182 -13.19 2.20 9.97
CA GLY A 182 -13.38 3.61 10.37
C GLY A 182 -13.69 4.54 9.20
N PHE A 183 -14.45 4.03 8.22
CA PHE A 183 -15.02 4.76 7.08
C PHE A 183 -16.54 4.72 7.16
N ASP A 184 -17.09 5.28 8.23
CA ASP A 184 -18.51 5.23 8.54
C ASP A 184 -19.37 5.83 7.42
N GLU A 185 -18.93 6.93 6.79
CA GLU A 185 -19.62 7.57 5.66
C GLU A 185 -19.75 6.63 4.45
N ILE A 186 -18.72 5.83 4.15
CA ILE A 186 -18.77 4.81 3.08
C ILE A 186 -19.73 3.69 3.47
N GLY A 187 -19.67 3.25 4.73
CA GLY A 187 -20.57 2.21 5.26
C GLY A 187 -22.04 2.62 5.18
N GLU A 188 -22.39 3.83 5.64
CA GLU A 188 -23.74 4.38 5.62
C GLU A 188 -24.27 4.61 4.21
N ALA A 189 -23.42 5.15 3.31
CA ALA A 189 -23.79 5.35 1.92
C ALA A 189 -24.02 4.01 1.20
N ALA A 190 -23.22 2.98 1.49
CA ALA A 190 -23.37 1.65 0.95
C ALA A 190 -24.66 0.97 1.47
N ALA A 191 -24.98 1.09 2.76
CA ALA A 191 -26.24 0.61 3.32
C ALA A 191 -27.46 1.27 2.67
N THR A 192 -27.38 2.60 2.44
CA THR A 192 -28.43 3.35 1.74
C THR A 192 -28.62 2.86 0.31
N LEU A 193 -27.55 2.51 -0.40
CA LEU A 193 -27.60 1.93 -1.74
C LEU A 193 -28.24 0.53 -1.71
N GLU A 194 -27.87 -0.32 -0.76
CA GLU A 194 -28.45 -1.64 -0.59
C GLU A 194 -29.97 -1.56 -0.41
N GLU A 195 -30.45 -0.69 0.48
CA GLU A 195 -31.88 -0.47 0.72
C GLU A 195 -32.61 0.07 -0.52
N ALA A 196 -31.98 1.00 -1.27
CA ALA A 196 -32.57 1.53 -2.50
C ALA A 196 -32.75 0.43 -3.56
N VAL A 197 -31.76 -0.47 -3.70
CA VAL A 197 -31.84 -1.61 -4.63
C VAL A 197 -32.95 -2.59 -4.19
N ILE A 198 -33.06 -2.90 -2.90
CA ILE A 198 -34.11 -3.77 -2.37
C ILE A 198 -35.48 -3.19 -2.73
N ARG A 199 -35.74 -1.91 -2.45
CA ARG A 199 -36.99 -1.23 -2.79
C ARG A 199 -37.25 -1.18 -4.29
N GLY A 200 -36.19 -1.02 -5.10
CA GLY A 200 -36.33 -1.07 -6.56
C GLY A 200 -36.77 -2.46 -7.07
N CYS A 201 -36.30 -3.53 -6.42
CA CYS A 201 -36.67 -4.91 -6.78
C CYS A 201 -38.08 -5.31 -6.35
N ASP A 202 -38.58 -4.79 -5.23
CA ASP A 202 -39.94 -5.09 -4.73
C ASP A 202 -41.02 -4.13 -5.27
N GLY A 203 -40.63 -3.15 -6.09
CA GLY A 203 -41.53 -2.19 -6.72
C GLY A 203 -41.93 -1.00 -5.83
N SER A 204 -41.37 -0.88 -4.63
CA SER A 204 -41.62 0.25 -3.70
C SER A 204 -40.64 1.42 -3.89
N GLY A 205 -39.63 1.26 -4.74
CA GLY A 205 -38.60 2.27 -5.05
C GLY A 205 -38.46 2.50 -6.56
N THR A 206 -37.62 3.47 -6.90
CA THR A 206 -37.36 3.89 -8.29
C THR A 206 -35.90 3.71 -8.69
N MET A 207 -35.65 3.54 -9.99
CA MET A 207 -34.26 3.52 -10.53
C MET A 207 -33.51 4.81 -10.28
N SER A 208 -34.23 5.95 -10.18
CA SER A 208 -33.62 7.26 -9.84
C SER A 208 -33.09 7.29 -8.40
N GLU A 209 -33.76 6.63 -7.46
CA GLU A 209 -33.29 6.51 -6.07
C GLU A 209 -32.03 5.65 -5.98
N ILE A 210 -31.95 4.54 -6.72
CA ILE A 210 -30.77 3.69 -6.80
C ILE A 210 -29.60 4.49 -7.39
N ARG A 211 -29.81 5.22 -8.47
CA ARG A 211 -28.78 6.06 -9.07
C ARG A 211 -28.26 7.11 -8.10
N SER A 212 -29.15 7.82 -7.43
CA SER A 212 -28.79 8.84 -6.44
C SER A 212 -28.01 8.26 -5.27
N ALA A 213 -28.32 7.05 -4.84
CA ALA A 213 -27.59 6.36 -3.77
C ALA A 213 -26.20 5.91 -4.23
N LEU A 214 -26.06 5.42 -5.48
CA LEU A 214 -24.77 5.07 -6.08
C LEU A 214 -23.86 6.30 -6.21
N ASP A 215 -24.39 7.43 -6.65
CA ASP A 215 -23.62 8.69 -6.76
C ASP A 215 -23.17 9.20 -5.38
N ARG A 216 -23.98 9.03 -4.34
CA ARG A 216 -23.60 9.36 -2.95
C ARG A 216 -22.48 8.46 -2.44
N LEU A 217 -22.54 7.16 -2.71
CA LEU A 217 -21.47 6.23 -2.34
C LEU A 217 -20.16 6.60 -3.05
N ALA A 218 -20.19 6.93 -4.32
CA ALA A 218 -19.03 7.39 -5.06
C ALA A 218 -18.43 8.68 -4.43
N ALA A 219 -19.27 9.65 -4.10
CA ALA A 219 -18.84 10.90 -3.46
C ALA A 219 -18.23 10.68 -2.06
N SER A 220 -18.76 9.75 -1.27
CA SER A 220 -18.20 9.41 0.06
C SER A 220 -16.80 8.78 -0.03
N ALA A 221 -16.51 8.06 -1.09
CA ALA A 221 -15.20 7.45 -1.33
C ALA A 221 -14.13 8.46 -1.77
N GLU A 222 -14.52 9.59 -2.35
CA GLU A 222 -13.61 10.68 -2.73
C GLU A 222 -13.22 11.58 -1.55
N THR A 223 -13.94 11.51 -0.44
CA THR A 223 -13.69 12.33 0.75
C THR A 223 -12.60 11.67 1.61
N LYS A 224 -11.45 12.35 1.78
CA LYS A 224 -10.40 11.89 2.72
C LYS A 224 -10.94 11.88 4.16
N PRO A 225 -10.58 10.89 4.98
CA PRO A 225 -10.84 10.96 6.41
C PRO A 225 -10.10 12.17 6.99
N GLY A 226 -10.86 13.22 7.37
CA GLY A 226 -10.33 14.48 7.89
C GLY A 226 -10.78 15.74 7.14
N GLY A 227 -11.71 15.66 6.20
CA GLY A 227 -12.42 16.84 5.65
C GLY A 227 -11.68 17.65 4.56
N GLN A 228 -10.66 17.10 3.91
CA GLN A 228 -10.03 17.76 2.74
C GLN A 228 -10.39 17.03 1.44
N ARG A 229 -11.07 17.73 0.53
CA ARG A 229 -11.38 17.25 -0.82
C ARG A 229 -10.11 17.18 -1.67
N THR A 230 -9.85 16.03 -2.29
CA THR A 230 -8.84 15.92 -3.36
C THR A 230 -9.50 16.24 -4.69
N THR A 231 -9.34 17.46 -5.16
CA THR A 231 -9.54 17.82 -6.57
C THR A 231 -8.23 17.55 -7.31
N ASP A 232 -8.03 16.35 -7.85
CA ASP A 232 -7.08 16.09 -8.94
C ASP A 232 -7.22 14.64 -9.42
N TRP A 233 -8.27 14.38 -10.21
CA TRP A 233 -8.30 13.29 -11.18
C TRP A 233 -8.62 13.90 -12.54
N ASN A 234 -7.59 14.42 -13.24
CA ASN A 234 -7.70 14.71 -14.66
C ASN A 234 -7.56 13.39 -15.43
N TYR A 235 -8.67 12.93 -16.01
CA TYR A 235 -8.67 12.02 -17.14
C TYR A 235 -8.24 12.80 -18.40
N GLN A 236 -7.07 12.50 -18.94
CA GLN A 236 -6.77 12.56 -20.37
C GLN A 236 -6.30 11.20 -20.84
#